data_e9f99e07d6ae982c8e87b8e4b6f14874
#
_entry.id   e9f99e07d6ae982c8e87b8e4b6f14874
#
_cell.length_a   1.000
_cell.length_b   1.000
_cell.length_c   1.000
_cell.angle_alpha   90.00
_cell.angle_beta   90.00
_cell.angle_gamma   90.00
#
_symmetry.space_group_name_H-M   'P 1'
#
loop_
_entity.id
_entity.type
_entity.pdbx_description
1 polymer ?
#
loop_
_entity_poly.entity_id
_entity_poly.type
_entity_poly.pdbx_seq_one_letter_code
_entity_poly.pdbx_strand_id
1 'polypeptide(L)'
;MMRLGVLGSTKGTDLQAILDAIHNDALDATVVVVVSNRENSYILERARNHNVPDIFIPHTGKTRDEYDREITAALLQHNADLVLLVGFMRILSAEFCRKWQDRILNVHPSLLPKYAGGMDTNVHEE
;
A
#
# COMPACT_ATOMS: atom_id res chain seq x y z
N MET A 1 -4.44 9.92 14.01
CA MET A 1 -4.59 9.69 12.56
C MET A 1 -3.69 8.55 12.12
N MET A 2 -4.25 7.57 11.42
CA MET A 2 -3.51 6.41 10.94
C MET A 2 -2.66 6.76 9.72
N ARG A 3 -1.40 6.38 9.72
CA ARG A 3 -0.49 6.64 8.59
C ARG A 3 -0.39 5.38 7.74
N LEU A 4 -0.82 5.49 6.48
CA LEU A 4 -0.95 4.35 5.58
C LEU A 4 0.20 4.31 4.58
N GLY A 5 0.86 3.14 4.48
CA GLY A 5 1.78 2.87 3.40
C GLY A 5 1.10 1.95 2.40
N VAL A 6 1.12 2.30 1.13
CA VAL A 6 0.40 1.55 0.11
C VAL A 6 1.37 0.84 -0.82
N LEU A 7 1.12 -0.44 -1.06
CA LEU A 7 1.88 -1.22 -2.04
C LEU A 7 0.94 -1.57 -3.18
N GLY A 8 1.31 -1.24 -4.41
CA GLY A 8 0.48 -1.52 -5.55
C GLY A 8 1.27 -1.70 -6.83
N SER A 9 0.70 -2.44 -7.78
CA SER A 9 1.36 -2.77 -9.05
C SER A 9 0.57 -2.32 -10.27
N THR A 10 -0.65 -1.83 -10.09
CA THR A 10 -1.56 -1.60 -11.20
C THR A 10 -2.08 -0.17 -11.25
N LYS A 11 -3.32 0.01 -11.70
CA LYS A 11 -3.88 1.34 -11.86
C LYS A 11 -4.16 2.09 -10.57
N GLY A 12 -4.36 1.35 -9.47
CA GLY A 12 -4.59 1.98 -8.19
C GLY A 12 -5.94 2.65 -8.03
N THR A 13 -7.00 2.11 -8.66
CA THR A 13 -8.33 2.69 -8.50
C THR A 13 -8.79 2.64 -7.06
N ASP A 14 -8.36 1.62 -6.31
CA ASP A 14 -8.69 1.51 -4.90
C ASP A 14 -7.94 2.57 -4.08
N LEU A 15 -6.72 2.92 -4.50
CA LEU A 15 -6.01 4.02 -3.86
C LEU A 15 -6.78 5.32 -4.06
N GLN A 16 -7.32 5.54 -5.26
CA GLN A 16 -8.09 6.74 -5.51
C GLN A 16 -9.30 6.82 -4.58
N ALA A 17 -9.98 5.68 -4.38
CA ALA A 17 -11.12 5.64 -3.46
C ALA A 17 -10.70 5.97 -2.02
N ILE A 18 -9.53 5.49 -1.61
CA ILE A 18 -9.00 5.79 -0.28
C ILE A 18 -8.67 7.27 -0.15
N LEU A 19 -8.01 7.84 -1.14
CA LEU A 19 -7.65 9.26 -1.15
C LEU A 19 -8.90 10.13 -1.12
N ASP A 20 -9.93 9.74 -1.87
CA ASP A 20 -11.19 10.47 -1.89
C ASP A 20 -11.89 10.39 -0.53
N ALA A 21 -11.88 9.22 0.10
CA ALA A 21 -12.48 9.05 1.42
C ALA A 21 -11.77 9.90 2.47
N ILE A 22 -10.46 10.00 2.39
CA ILE A 22 -9.69 10.85 3.29
C ILE A 22 -10.03 12.32 3.06
N HIS A 23 -10.08 12.73 1.80
CA HIS A 23 -10.40 14.10 1.44
C HIS A 23 -11.78 14.52 1.92
N ASN A 24 -12.73 13.59 1.91
CA ASN A 24 -14.11 13.86 2.32
C ASN A 24 -14.36 13.59 3.80
N ASP A 25 -13.31 13.40 4.58
CA ASP A 25 -13.38 13.14 6.01
C ASP A 25 -14.16 11.87 6.36
N ALA A 26 -14.30 10.95 5.41
CA ALA A 26 -14.92 9.66 5.66
C ALA A 26 -13.95 8.65 6.25
N LEU A 27 -12.65 8.94 6.19
CA LEU A 27 -11.61 8.06 6.71
C LEU A 27 -10.56 8.92 7.42
N ASP A 28 -10.35 8.66 8.70
CA ASP A 28 -9.36 9.39 9.50
C ASP A 28 -7.98 8.76 9.34
N ALA A 29 -7.33 9.08 8.25
CA ALA A 29 -6.02 8.53 7.92
C ALA A 29 -5.30 9.45 6.96
N THR A 30 -4.02 9.17 6.74
CA THR A 30 -3.25 9.84 5.69
C THR A 30 -2.40 8.80 4.99
N VAL A 31 -2.23 8.95 3.67
CA VAL A 31 -1.33 8.08 2.91
C VAL A 31 0.03 8.74 2.91
N VAL A 32 1.02 8.07 3.50
CA VAL A 32 2.35 8.65 3.67
C VAL A 32 3.33 8.23 2.58
N VAL A 33 3.10 7.11 1.91
CA VAL A 33 3.95 6.67 0.82
C VAL A 33 3.21 5.63 -0.01
N VAL A 34 3.47 5.61 -1.31
CA VAL A 34 2.99 4.58 -2.23
C VAL A 34 4.20 3.96 -2.90
N VAL A 35 4.31 2.64 -2.81
CA VAL A 35 5.43 1.89 -3.37
C VAL A 35 4.90 0.95 -4.44
N SER A 36 5.58 0.90 -5.58
CA SER A 36 5.24 -0.03 -6.65
C SER A 36 6.47 -0.79 -7.11
N ASN A 37 6.25 -2.02 -7.58
CA ASN A 37 7.28 -2.83 -8.20
C ASN A 37 7.31 -2.65 -9.72
N ARG A 38 6.46 -1.77 -10.25
CA ARG A 38 6.38 -1.48 -11.69
C ARG A 38 6.55 0.01 -11.91
N GLU A 39 7.54 0.36 -12.71
CA GLU A 39 7.93 1.75 -12.91
C GLU A 39 6.81 2.63 -13.46
N ASN A 40 6.06 2.09 -14.43
CA ASN A 40 5.03 2.87 -15.12
C ASN A 40 3.63 2.59 -14.63
N SER A 41 3.48 2.06 -13.42
CA SER A 41 2.15 1.79 -12.88
C SER A 41 1.43 3.10 -12.56
N TYR A 42 0.17 3.19 -12.92
CA TYR A 42 -0.59 4.42 -12.75
C TYR A 42 -0.83 4.75 -11.28
N ILE A 43 -0.72 3.76 -10.39
CA ILE A 43 -0.87 4.02 -8.96
C ILE A 43 0.16 5.04 -8.45
N LEU A 44 1.36 5.02 -9.03
CA LEU A 44 2.40 6.00 -8.67
C LEU A 44 2.00 7.39 -9.11
N GLU A 45 1.37 7.51 -10.28
CA GLU A 45 0.92 8.80 -10.77
C GLU A 45 -0.22 9.35 -9.92
N ARG A 46 -1.11 8.48 -9.46
CA ARG A 46 -2.17 8.91 -8.54
C ARG A 46 -1.59 9.49 -7.25
N ALA A 47 -0.58 8.83 -6.71
CA ALA A 47 0.10 9.35 -5.52
C ALA A 47 0.69 10.72 -5.81
N ARG A 48 1.39 10.84 -6.93
CA ARG A 48 2.02 12.10 -7.31
C ARG A 48 1.01 13.22 -7.47
N ASN A 49 -0.15 12.92 -8.05
CA ASN A 49 -1.21 13.91 -8.25
C ASN A 49 -1.81 14.41 -6.94
N HIS A 50 -1.65 13.65 -5.86
CA HIS A 50 -2.14 14.03 -4.55
C HIS A 50 -1.03 14.44 -3.59
N ASN A 51 0.16 14.71 -4.13
CA ASN A 51 1.33 15.12 -3.35
C ASN A 51 1.74 14.07 -2.32
N VAL A 52 1.52 12.80 -2.62
CA VAL A 52 1.96 11.68 -1.79
C VAL A 52 3.26 11.16 -2.36
N PRO A 53 4.28 10.91 -1.52
CA PRO A 53 5.53 10.32 -1.99
C PRO A 53 5.28 9.02 -2.75
N ASP A 54 5.87 8.91 -3.94
CA ASP A 54 5.73 7.73 -4.78
C ASP A 54 7.13 7.14 -5.01
N ILE A 55 7.24 5.82 -4.83
CA ILE A 55 8.53 5.13 -4.92
C ILE A 55 8.40 3.92 -5.81
N PHE A 56 9.27 3.81 -6.80
CA PHE A 56 9.41 2.61 -7.60
C PHE A 56 10.64 1.85 -7.09
N ILE A 57 10.46 0.57 -6.74
CA ILE A 57 11.57 -0.29 -6.32
C ILE A 57 11.70 -1.41 -7.34
N PRO A 58 12.78 -1.45 -8.12
CA PRO A 58 12.98 -2.53 -9.10
C PRO A 58 13.34 -3.83 -8.40
N HIS A 59 12.87 -4.96 -8.95
CA HIS A 59 13.13 -6.27 -8.35
C HIS A 59 14.30 -7.00 -8.99
N THR A 60 14.85 -6.49 -10.08
CA THR A 60 15.92 -7.15 -10.83
C THR A 60 17.16 -7.36 -9.96
N GLY A 61 17.64 -8.60 -9.94
CA GLY A 61 18.86 -8.93 -9.20
C GLY A 61 18.71 -9.07 -7.70
N LYS A 62 17.47 -9.09 -7.20
CA LYS A 62 17.20 -9.17 -5.77
C LYS A 62 16.41 -10.43 -5.42
N THR A 63 16.72 -11.01 -4.27
CA THR A 63 15.89 -12.07 -3.72
C THR A 63 14.60 -11.45 -3.17
N ARG A 64 13.60 -12.30 -2.89
CA ARG A 64 12.36 -11.81 -2.30
C ARG A 64 12.63 -11.13 -0.97
N ASP A 65 13.47 -11.73 -0.13
CA ASP A 65 13.78 -11.15 1.16
C ASP A 65 14.48 -9.80 1.03
N GLU A 66 15.43 -9.68 0.12
CA GLU A 66 16.12 -8.40 -0.12
C GLU A 66 15.15 -7.32 -0.58
N TYR A 67 14.27 -7.69 -1.51
CA TYR A 67 13.28 -6.76 -2.05
C TYR A 67 12.34 -6.27 -0.95
N ASP A 68 11.82 -7.22 -0.16
CA ASP A 68 10.85 -6.87 0.88
C ASP A 68 11.47 -6.05 1.98
N ARG A 69 12.77 -6.22 2.25
CA ARG A 69 13.47 -5.36 3.21
C ARG A 69 13.57 -3.93 2.71
N GLU A 70 13.71 -3.74 1.40
CA GLU A 70 13.70 -2.39 0.84
C GLU A 70 12.33 -1.76 0.97
N ILE A 71 11.26 -2.54 0.77
CA ILE A 71 9.90 -2.05 0.99
C ILE A 71 9.74 -1.62 2.45
N THR A 72 10.17 -2.46 3.38
CA THR A 72 10.07 -2.14 4.81
C THR A 72 10.84 -0.87 5.14
N ALA A 73 12.04 -0.70 4.58
CA ALA A 73 12.82 0.50 4.82
C ALA A 73 12.09 1.75 4.35
N ALA A 74 11.46 1.69 3.18
CA ALA A 74 10.67 2.82 2.66
C ALA A 74 9.48 3.13 3.56
N LEU A 75 8.78 2.08 4.02
CA LEU A 75 7.63 2.25 4.91
C LEU A 75 8.04 2.89 6.22
N LEU A 76 9.14 2.42 6.81
CA LEU A 76 9.62 2.96 8.07
C LEU A 76 10.12 4.39 7.92
N GLN A 77 10.77 4.69 6.81
CA GLN A 77 11.26 6.04 6.55
C GLN A 77 10.12 7.06 6.52
N HIS A 78 8.96 6.63 6.06
CA HIS A 78 7.78 7.50 5.98
C HIS A 78 6.83 7.33 7.16
N ASN A 79 7.25 6.59 8.19
CA ASN A 79 6.48 6.41 9.42
C ASN A 79 5.12 5.76 9.19
N ALA A 80 5.03 4.80 8.28
CA ALA A 80 3.79 4.08 8.04
C ALA A 80 3.41 3.24 9.26
N ASP A 81 2.14 3.30 9.66
CA ASP A 81 1.62 2.48 10.74
C ASP A 81 0.97 1.21 10.22
N LEU A 82 0.41 1.27 9.03
CA LEU A 82 -0.38 0.20 8.45
C LEU A 82 -0.03 0.07 6.98
N VAL A 83 0.08 -1.16 6.50
CA VAL A 83 0.39 -1.45 5.10
C VAL A 83 -0.88 -1.89 4.38
N LEU A 84 -1.21 -1.21 3.30
CA LEU A 84 -2.37 -1.56 2.47
C LEU A 84 -1.87 -2.16 1.16
N LEU A 85 -2.38 -3.32 0.82
CA LEU A 85 -2.09 -3.95 -0.47
C LEU A 85 -3.20 -3.58 -1.45
N VAL A 86 -2.84 -2.84 -2.48
CA VAL A 86 -3.78 -2.31 -3.47
C VAL A 86 -3.38 -2.87 -4.83
N GLY A 87 -3.82 -4.09 -5.12
CA GLY A 87 -3.45 -4.75 -6.36
C GLY A 87 -1.96 -5.02 -6.47
N PHE A 88 -1.32 -5.38 -5.36
CA PHE A 88 0.11 -5.65 -5.36
C PHE A 88 0.37 -7.05 -5.92
N MET A 89 1.14 -7.12 -6.99
CA MET A 89 1.31 -8.35 -7.78
C MET A 89 2.57 -9.13 -7.39
N ARG A 90 2.93 -9.13 -6.14
CA ARG A 90 4.06 -9.91 -5.63
C ARG A 90 3.64 -10.66 -4.38
N ILE A 91 4.26 -11.82 -4.17
CA ILE A 91 4.07 -12.60 -2.94
C ILE A 91 5.06 -12.07 -1.91
N LEU A 92 4.55 -11.69 -0.75
CA LEU A 92 5.38 -11.15 0.31
C LEU A 92 6.11 -12.25 1.05
N SER A 93 7.32 -11.97 1.50
CA SER A 93 8.13 -12.94 2.24
C SER A 93 7.56 -13.18 3.63
N ALA A 94 7.92 -14.33 4.22
CA ALA A 94 7.51 -14.62 5.58
C ALA A 94 8.08 -13.59 6.56
N GLU A 95 9.31 -13.14 6.31
CA GLU A 95 9.94 -12.12 7.14
C GLU A 95 9.13 -10.82 7.12
N PHE A 96 8.70 -10.40 5.94
CA PHE A 96 7.89 -9.18 5.80
C PHE A 96 6.57 -9.33 6.56
N CYS A 97 5.91 -10.46 6.38
CA CYS A 97 4.62 -10.71 7.05
C CYS A 97 4.76 -10.72 8.56
N ARG A 98 5.86 -11.27 9.09
CA ARG A 98 6.11 -11.25 10.53
C ARG A 98 6.38 -9.83 11.03
N LYS A 99 7.17 -9.07 10.27
CA LYS A 99 7.50 -7.69 10.64
C LYS A 99 6.25 -6.82 10.75
N TRP A 100 5.33 -7.02 9.83
CA TRP A 100 4.11 -6.21 9.77
C TRP A 100 2.88 -6.97 10.23
N GLN A 101 3.06 -7.99 11.07
CA GLN A 101 1.96 -8.80 11.58
C GLN A 101 0.89 -7.90 12.20
N ASP A 102 -0.38 -8.19 11.85
CA ASP A 102 -1.55 -7.43 12.29
C ASP A 102 -1.58 -5.99 11.77
N ARG A 103 -0.70 -5.64 10.83
CA ARG A 103 -0.64 -4.31 10.24
C ARG A 103 -0.61 -4.36 8.72
N ILE A 104 -1.09 -5.44 8.12
CA ILE A 104 -1.20 -5.57 6.66
C ILE A 104 -2.66 -5.83 6.34
N LEU A 105 -3.23 -5.03 5.46
CA LEU A 105 -4.61 -5.19 5.02
C LEU A 105 -4.67 -5.23 3.50
N ASN A 106 -5.53 -6.10 2.97
CA ASN A 106 -5.80 -6.16 1.54
C ASN A 106 -7.06 -5.35 1.28
N VAL A 107 -7.01 -4.49 0.27
CA VAL A 107 -8.13 -3.61 -0.04
C VAL A 107 -8.94 -4.20 -1.18
N HIS A 108 -10.23 -4.43 -0.95
CA HIS A 108 -11.14 -4.96 -1.94
C HIS A 108 -12.08 -3.87 -2.41
N PRO A 109 -12.11 -3.56 -3.71
CA PRO A 109 -12.93 -2.47 -4.22
C PRO A 109 -14.41 -2.61 -3.88
N SER A 110 -14.90 -3.86 -3.91
CA SER A 110 -16.32 -4.13 -3.65
C SER A 110 -16.73 -3.80 -2.22
N LEU A 111 -15.78 -3.68 -1.29
CA LEU A 111 -16.08 -3.40 0.11
C LEU A 111 -15.98 -1.92 0.45
N LEU A 112 -15.24 -1.15 -0.33
CA LEU A 112 -14.99 0.25 -0.03
C LEU A 112 -16.26 1.08 0.15
N PRO A 113 -17.29 0.94 -0.69
CA PRO A 113 -18.50 1.72 -0.51
C PRO A 113 -19.30 1.35 0.72
N LYS A 114 -19.14 0.12 1.23
CA LYS A 114 -19.91 -0.39 2.36
C LYS A 114 -19.29 -0.05 3.70
N TYR A 115 -17.98 0.06 3.73
CA TYR A 115 -17.24 0.27 4.96
C TYR A 115 -16.35 1.47 4.80
N ALA A 116 -16.41 2.39 5.73
CA ALA A 116 -15.48 3.50 5.75
C ALA A 116 -14.07 2.90 5.79
N GLY A 117 -13.32 3.04 4.71
CA GLY A 117 -12.03 2.42 4.59
C GLY A 117 -12.04 1.06 3.94
N GLY A 118 -13.14 0.30 4.01
CA GLY A 118 -13.36 -0.94 3.28
C GLY A 118 -12.21 -1.92 3.22
N MET A 119 -11.58 -2.21 4.34
CA MET A 119 -10.37 -3.02 4.37
C MET A 119 -10.63 -4.42 4.89
N ASP A 120 -9.93 -5.37 4.31
CA ASP A 120 -9.98 -6.77 4.71
C ASP A 120 -8.75 -7.07 5.56
N THR A 121 -8.96 -7.59 6.74
CA THR A 121 -7.88 -7.89 7.67
C THR A 121 -7.21 -9.24 7.43
N ASN A 122 -7.74 -10.03 6.51
CA ASN A 122 -7.24 -11.39 6.27
C ASN A 122 -6.33 -11.48 5.07
N VAL A 123 -5.64 -10.42 4.75
CA VAL A 123 -4.82 -10.35 3.55
C VAL A 123 -3.75 -11.43 3.50
N HIS A 124 -3.19 -11.80 4.63
CA HIS A 124 -2.10 -12.76 4.66
C HIS A 124 -2.55 -14.18 4.34
N GLU A 125 -3.83 -14.43 4.27
CA GLU A 125 -4.37 -15.73 3.90
C GLU A 125 -4.50 -15.88 2.38
N GLU A 126 -4.37 -14.82 1.67
CA GLU A 126 -4.44 -14.83 0.20
C GLU A 126 -3.13 -15.36 -0.42
#